data_d8137c97b94c15c560eb4b8853a8f5db
#
_entry.id   d8137c97b94c15c560eb4b8853a8f5db
#
_cell.length_a   1.000
_cell.length_b   1.000
_cell.length_c   1.000
_cell.angle_alpha   90.00
_cell.angle_beta   90.00
_cell.angle_gamma   90.00
#
_symmetry.space_group_name_H-M   'P 1'
#
loop_
_entity.id
_entity.type
_entity.pdbx_description
1 polymer ?
#
loop_
_entity_poly.entity_id
_entity_poly.type
_entity_poly.pdbx_seq_one_letter_code
_entity_poly.pdbx_strand_id
1 'polypeptide(L)'
;MRLFEIILLITLTLLPFVWKRLALRFSPKYILFGLLAVVVLQLVLEGYRWQLLPAYVLAVLLVIRIYTADASKAFKVSVLSVLRFVLFPVLLIPAWILPAALPVFDLPEPRGAYAVGTDTVYVNTNRDEPITADPNDTRKLVLKIWYPADSVATNAKRDSYVDSVSRVGF
;
A
#
# COMPACT_ATOMS: atom_id res chain seq x y z
N MET A 1 -7.62 3.31 8.00
CA MET A 1 -8.17 3.03 6.66
C MET A 1 -8.92 4.26 6.17
N ARG A 2 -8.79 4.60 4.90
CA ARG A 2 -9.46 5.74 4.27
C ARG A 2 -10.82 5.32 3.71
N LEU A 3 -11.71 6.27 3.42
CA LEU A 3 -13.10 5.99 3.03
C LEU A 3 -13.20 5.12 1.76
N PHE A 4 -12.46 5.48 0.72
CA PHE A 4 -12.52 4.76 -0.56
C PHE A 4 -11.85 3.39 -0.51
N GLU A 5 -10.86 3.19 0.35
CA GLU A 5 -10.30 1.86 0.66
C GLU A 5 -11.39 0.94 1.22
N ILE A 6 -12.17 1.44 2.20
CA ILE A 6 -13.27 0.68 2.81
C ILE A 6 -14.34 0.36 1.77
N ILE A 7 -14.72 1.32 0.94
CA ILE A 7 -15.71 1.12 -0.14
C ILE A 7 -15.22 0.06 -1.12
N LEU A 8 -13.95 0.11 -1.53
CA LEU A 8 -13.32 -0.88 -2.40
C LEU A 8 -13.38 -2.27 -1.77
N LEU A 9 -12.95 -2.41 -0.53
CA LEU A 9 -12.92 -3.70 0.18
C LEU A 9 -14.31 -4.29 0.39
N ILE A 10 -15.30 -3.46 0.75
CA ILE A 10 -16.71 -3.89 0.86
C ILE A 10 -17.23 -4.34 -0.51
N THR A 11 -16.93 -3.58 -1.57
CA THR A 11 -17.34 -3.93 -2.93
C THR A 11 -16.75 -5.27 -3.35
N LEU A 12 -15.44 -5.48 -3.14
CA LEU A 12 -14.76 -6.74 -3.46
C LEU A 12 -15.30 -7.92 -2.63
N THR A 13 -15.67 -7.68 -1.38
CA THR A 13 -16.25 -8.71 -0.51
C THR A 13 -17.66 -9.11 -0.94
N LEU A 14 -18.52 -8.14 -1.24
CA LEU A 14 -19.95 -8.40 -1.51
C LEU A 14 -20.21 -8.80 -2.97
N LEU A 15 -19.47 -8.27 -3.92
CA LEU A 15 -19.70 -8.47 -5.35
C LEU A 15 -19.80 -9.95 -5.77
N PRO A 16 -18.94 -10.87 -5.31
CA PRO A 16 -19.04 -12.29 -5.64
C PRO A 16 -20.36 -12.96 -5.20
N PHE A 17 -20.93 -12.49 -4.09
CA PHE A 17 -22.17 -13.04 -3.55
C PHE A 17 -23.42 -12.49 -4.24
N VAL A 18 -23.40 -11.21 -4.58
CA VAL A 18 -24.54 -10.53 -5.21
C VAL A 18 -24.50 -10.54 -6.75
N TRP A 19 -23.37 -10.97 -7.34
CA TRP A 19 -23.13 -10.99 -8.77
C TRP A 19 -24.28 -11.57 -9.57
N LYS A 20 -24.78 -12.77 -9.21
CA LYS A 20 -25.86 -13.44 -9.95
C LYS A 20 -27.16 -12.61 -9.93
N ARG A 21 -27.49 -11.99 -8.79
CA ARG A 21 -28.68 -11.15 -8.66
C ARG A 21 -28.55 -9.86 -9.46
N LEU A 22 -27.36 -9.26 -9.45
CA LEU A 22 -27.06 -8.05 -10.22
C LEU A 22 -27.08 -8.33 -11.73
N ALA A 23 -26.53 -9.45 -12.17
CA ALA A 23 -26.51 -9.86 -13.59
C ALA A 23 -27.91 -10.13 -14.17
N LEU A 24 -28.92 -10.42 -13.32
CA LEU A 24 -30.31 -10.52 -13.74
C LEU A 24 -30.99 -9.16 -13.97
N ARG A 25 -30.48 -8.10 -13.30
CA ARG A 25 -31.07 -6.75 -13.37
C ARG A 25 -30.27 -5.79 -14.25
N PHE A 26 -28.97 -5.96 -14.31
CA PHE A 26 -28.05 -5.05 -14.99
C PHE A 26 -27.16 -5.81 -15.94
N SER A 27 -26.85 -5.21 -17.09
CA SER A 27 -25.86 -5.76 -18.00
C SER A 27 -24.49 -5.87 -17.28
N PRO A 28 -23.72 -6.95 -17.53
CA PRO A 28 -22.36 -7.13 -16.98
C PRO A 28 -21.46 -5.92 -17.16
N LYS A 29 -21.64 -5.16 -18.24
CA LYS A 29 -20.88 -3.94 -18.53
C LYS A 29 -21.03 -2.86 -17.46
N TYR A 30 -22.24 -2.67 -16.92
CA TYR A 30 -22.47 -1.67 -15.86
C TYR A 30 -21.83 -2.08 -14.53
N ILE A 31 -21.83 -3.38 -14.24
CA ILE A 31 -21.19 -3.91 -13.02
C ILE A 31 -19.66 -3.76 -13.12
N LEU A 32 -19.09 -4.06 -14.29
CA LEU A 32 -17.67 -3.82 -14.57
C LEU A 32 -17.31 -2.35 -14.45
N PHE A 33 -18.12 -1.48 -15.05
CA PHE A 33 -17.89 -0.03 -14.97
C PHE A 33 -17.94 0.47 -13.53
N GLY A 34 -18.91 0.00 -12.73
CA GLY A 34 -19.00 0.33 -11.30
C GLY A 34 -17.78 -0.11 -10.50
N LEU A 35 -17.30 -1.34 -10.72
CA LEU A 35 -16.09 -1.84 -10.06
C LEU A 35 -14.85 -1.02 -10.45
N LEU A 36 -14.68 -0.75 -11.75
CA LEU A 36 -13.57 0.07 -12.24
C LEU A 36 -13.64 1.50 -11.71
N ALA A 37 -14.84 2.09 -11.65
CA ALA A 37 -15.03 3.43 -11.09
C ALA A 37 -14.58 3.51 -9.63
N VAL A 38 -14.91 2.50 -8.79
CA VAL A 38 -14.48 2.45 -7.39
C VAL A 38 -12.95 2.35 -7.29
N VAL A 39 -12.31 1.50 -8.12
CA VAL A 39 -10.83 1.38 -8.13
C VAL A 39 -10.19 2.70 -8.56
N VAL A 40 -10.68 3.33 -9.62
CA VAL A 40 -10.13 4.60 -10.12
C VAL A 40 -10.32 5.72 -9.10
N LEU A 41 -11.51 5.83 -8.48
CA LEU A 41 -11.77 6.83 -7.44
C LEU A 41 -10.81 6.65 -6.25
N GLN A 42 -10.59 5.42 -5.80
CA GLN A 42 -9.64 5.13 -4.73
C GLN A 42 -8.22 5.56 -5.12
N LEU A 43 -7.75 5.21 -6.34
CA LEU A 43 -6.41 5.57 -6.81
C LEU A 43 -6.22 7.09 -6.98
N VAL A 44 -7.25 7.80 -7.47
CA VAL A 44 -7.18 9.25 -7.72
C VAL A 44 -7.28 10.05 -6.42
N LEU A 45 -8.19 9.67 -5.51
CA LEU A 45 -8.47 10.46 -4.30
C LEU A 45 -7.55 10.10 -3.13
N GLU A 46 -7.14 8.85 -3.02
CA GLU A 46 -6.36 8.35 -1.88
C GLU A 46 -4.93 7.92 -2.25
N GLY A 47 -4.67 7.79 -3.55
CA GLY A 47 -3.37 7.38 -4.08
C GLY A 47 -3.13 5.88 -4.04
N TYR A 48 -2.06 5.47 -4.72
CA TYR A 48 -1.62 4.07 -4.71
C TYR A 48 -1.03 3.68 -3.35
N ARG A 49 -1.44 2.49 -2.86
CA ARG A 49 -0.88 1.90 -1.64
C ARG A 49 -0.53 0.44 -1.89
N TRP A 50 0.72 0.07 -1.61
CA TRP A 50 1.19 -1.31 -1.79
C TRP A 50 0.43 -2.32 -0.88
N GLN A 51 -0.07 -1.87 0.29
CA GLN A 51 -0.87 -2.68 1.21
C GLN A 51 -2.19 -3.15 0.58
N LEU A 52 -2.71 -2.41 -0.42
CA LEU A 52 -3.91 -2.76 -1.19
C LEU A 52 -3.61 -3.64 -2.41
N LEU A 53 -2.35 -4.04 -2.63
CA LEU A 53 -1.98 -4.90 -3.76
C LEU A 53 -2.86 -6.16 -3.87
N PRO A 54 -3.13 -6.90 -2.76
CA PRO A 54 -4.05 -8.05 -2.82
C PRO A 54 -5.46 -7.67 -3.28
N ALA A 55 -5.96 -6.49 -2.89
CA ALA A 55 -7.26 -5.97 -3.32
C ALA A 55 -7.28 -5.65 -4.82
N TYR A 56 -6.22 -5.03 -5.35
CA TYR A 56 -6.11 -4.75 -6.79
C TYR A 56 -6.05 -6.04 -7.62
N VAL A 57 -5.27 -7.03 -7.17
CA VAL A 57 -5.21 -8.36 -7.82
C VAL A 57 -6.60 -9.00 -7.81
N LEU A 58 -7.31 -8.95 -6.67
CA LEU A 58 -8.66 -9.48 -6.55
C LEU A 58 -9.64 -8.75 -7.47
N ALA A 59 -9.55 -7.42 -7.59
CA ALA A 59 -10.35 -6.63 -8.52
C ALA A 59 -10.15 -7.08 -9.97
N VAL A 60 -8.89 -7.26 -10.40
CA VAL A 60 -8.55 -7.76 -11.75
C VAL A 60 -9.15 -9.15 -11.98
N LEU A 61 -9.01 -10.07 -11.03
CA LEU A 61 -9.57 -11.42 -11.14
C LEU A 61 -11.10 -11.40 -11.23
N LEU A 62 -11.77 -10.49 -10.50
CA LEU A 62 -13.22 -10.31 -10.60
C LEU A 62 -13.63 -9.71 -11.94
N VAL A 63 -12.89 -8.74 -12.48
CA VAL A 63 -13.12 -8.20 -13.83
C VAL A 63 -13.03 -9.31 -14.88
N ILE A 64 -11.96 -10.10 -14.86
CA ILE A 64 -11.78 -11.23 -15.78
C ILE A 64 -12.95 -12.23 -15.63
N ARG A 65 -13.33 -12.55 -14.39
CA ARG A 65 -14.46 -13.45 -14.13
C ARG A 65 -15.76 -12.93 -14.68
N ILE A 66 -16.08 -11.65 -14.45
CA ILE A 66 -17.34 -11.04 -14.92
C ILE A 66 -17.37 -10.99 -16.45
N TYR A 67 -16.23 -10.65 -17.06
CA TYR A 67 -16.10 -10.58 -18.52
C TYR A 67 -16.23 -11.96 -19.19
N THR A 68 -15.66 -13.02 -18.57
CA THR A 68 -15.70 -14.39 -19.11
C THR A 68 -16.91 -15.21 -18.66
N ALA A 69 -17.69 -14.69 -17.70
CA ALA A 69 -18.84 -15.41 -17.17
C ALA A 69 -20.00 -15.37 -18.16
N ASP A 70 -20.33 -16.52 -18.71
CA ASP A 70 -21.58 -16.74 -19.38
C ASP A 70 -22.65 -17.03 -18.31
N ALA A 71 -23.60 -16.09 -18.14
CA ALA A 71 -24.63 -16.17 -17.09
C ALA A 71 -25.54 -17.40 -17.22
N SER A 72 -25.55 -18.02 -18.40
CA SER A 72 -26.38 -19.18 -18.73
C SER A 72 -25.75 -20.53 -18.35
N LYS A 73 -24.44 -20.60 -18.05
CA LYS A 73 -23.76 -21.85 -17.77
C LYS A 73 -23.95 -22.29 -16.33
N ALA A 74 -24.46 -23.52 -16.15
CA ALA A 74 -24.57 -24.17 -14.86
C ALA A 74 -23.16 -24.29 -14.19
N PHE A 75 -23.13 -24.10 -12.87
CA PHE A 75 -21.91 -24.23 -12.07
C PHE A 75 -21.38 -25.66 -12.17
N LYS A 76 -20.31 -25.86 -12.95
CA LYS A 76 -19.57 -27.12 -12.98
C LYS A 76 -18.42 -26.99 -11.96
N VAL A 77 -18.34 -27.95 -11.04
CA VAL A 77 -17.20 -28.10 -10.16
C VAL A 77 -15.99 -28.49 -11.01
N SER A 78 -15.08 -27.55 -11.18
CA SER A 78 -13.82 -27.73 -11.91
C SER A 78 -12.68 -27.40 -10.96
N VAL A 79 -11.49 -27.93 -11.21
CA VAL A 79 -10.25 -27.56 -10.49
C VAL A 79 -10.09 -26.03 -10.44
N LEU A 80 -10.46 -25.35 -11.52
CA LEU A 80 -10.44 -23.88 -11.59
C LEU A 80 -11.45 -23.21 -10.63
N SER A 81 -12.58 -23.85 -10.37
CA SER A 81 -13.58 -23.36 -9.41
C SER A 81 -13.10 -23.51 -7.97
N VAL A 82 -12.45 -24.61 -7.65
CA VAL A 82 -11.85 -24.87 -6.35
C VAL A 82 -10.68 -23.90 -6.10
N LEU A 83 -9.81 -23.73 -7.08
CA LEU A 83 -8.68 -22.79 -7.00
C LEU A 83 -9.17 -21.36 -6.75
N ARG A 84 -10.23 -20.93 -7.43
CA ARG A 84 -10.85 -19.59 -7.22
C ARG A 84 -11.45 -19.47 -5.83
N PHE A 85 -12.08 -20.53 -5.31
CA PHE A 85 -12.68 -20.54 -3.98
C PHE A 85 -11.60 -20.39 -2.88
N VAL A 86 -10.44 -21.01 -3.06
CA VAL A 86 -9.30 -20.87 -2.15
C VAL A 86 -8.59 -19.53 -2.32
N LEU A 87 -8.37 -19.09 -3.56
CA LEU A 87 -7.62 -17.86 -3.85
C LEU A 87 -8.38 -16.60 -3.37
N PHE A 88 -9.71 -16.65 -3.38
CA PHE A 88 -10.53 -15.51 -2.95
C PHE A 88 -10.26 -15.11 -1.50
N PRO A 89 -10.40 -15.98 -0.47
CA PRO A 89 -10.10 -15.62 0.91
C PRO A 89 -8.60 -15.37 1.13
N VAL A 90 -7.71 -16.09 0.43
CA VAL A 90 -6.24 -15.88 0.51
C VAL A 90 -5.85 -14.46 0.09
N LEU A 91 -6.54 -13.85 -0.84
CA LEU A 91 -6.32 -12.46 -1.23
C LEU A 91 -7.16 -11.48 -0.41
N LEU A 92 -8.38 -11.84 -0.04
CA LEU A 92 -9.29 -10.96 0.69
C LEU A 92 -8.82 -10.70 2.13
N ILE A 93 -8.34 -11.73 2.82
CA ILE A 93 -7.86 -11.60 4.20
C ILE A 93 -6.71 -10.59 4.32
N PRO A 94 -5.59 -10.73 3.57
CA PRO A 94 -4.53 -9.73 3.62
C PRO A 94 -4.98 -8.36 3.07
N ALA A 95 -5.92 -8.30 2.12
CA ALA A 95 -6.46 -7.03 1.65
C ALA A 95 -7.15 -6.23 2.76
N TRP A 96 -7.78 -6.89 3.73
CA TRP A 96 -8.36 -6.25 4.90
C TRP A 96 -7.33 -6.00 6.02
N ILE A 97 -6.44 -6.96 6.28
CA ILE A 97 -5.51 -6.90 7.40
C ILE A 97 -4.38 -5.90 7.15
N LEU A 98 -3.75 -5.91 5.95
CA LEU A 98 -2.57 -5.07 5.70
C LEU A 98 -2.84 -3.56 5.85
N PRO A 99 -3.92 -2.98 5.25
CA PRO A 99 -4.17 -1.55 5.43
C PRO A 99 -4.62 -1.18 6.85
N ALA A 100 -5.18 -2.13 7.60
CA ALA A 100 -5.55 -1.93 8.99
C ALA A 100 -4.35 -2.00 9.94
N ALA A 101 -3.46 -2.99 9.73
CA ALA A 101 -2.29 -3.21 10.55
C ALA A 101 -1.16 -2.21 10.27
N LEU A 102 -1.07 -1.72 9.03
CA LEU A 102 -0.06 -0.77 8.57
C LEU A 102 -0.72 0.55 8.13
N PRO A 103 -1.30 1.32 9.07
CA PRO A 103 -1.92 2.59 8.72
C PRO A 103 -0.85 3.57 8.21
N VAL A 104 -1.17 4.31 7.16
CA VAL A 104 -0.39 5.48 6.79
C VAL A 104 -0.82 6.60 7.72
N PHE A 105 0.14 7.15 8.44
CA PHE A 105 -0.06 8.36 9.24
C PHE A 105 0.58 9.53 8.51
N ASP A 106 -0.15 10.62 8.44
CA ASP A 106 0.37 11.88 7.94
C ASP A 106 1.05 12.58 9.12
N LEU A 107 2.33 12.90 8.96
CA LEU A 107 3.04 13.72 9.94
C LEU A 107 2.43 15.13 9.93
N PRO A 108 2.20 15.74 11.10
CA PRO A 108 1.71 17.11 11.14
C PRO A 108 2.68 18.03 10.43
N GLU A 109 2.14 18.95 9.64
CA GLU A 109 2.97 19.96 8.97
C GLU A 109 3.73 20.80 10.00
N PRO A 110 5.01 21.12 9.73
CA PRO A 110 5.77 22.03 10.58
C PRO A 110 5.06 23.38 10.70
N ARG A 111 4.73 23.78 11.91
CA ARG A 111 4.01 25.06 12.16
C ARG A 111 4.96 26.26 12.28
N GLY A 112 6.25 26.09 12.04
CA GLY A 112 7.25 27.17 12.09
C GLY A 112 7.19 28.08 10.87
N ALA A 113 7.68 29.31 11.05
CA ALA A 113 7.83 30.29 9.97
C ALA A 113 8.96 29.93 8.98
N TYR A 114 9.80 29.01 9.35
CA TYR A 114 10.98 28.61 8.57
C TYR A 114 10.78 27.23 7.95
N ALA A 115 11.35 27.02 6.76
CA ALA A 115 11.50 25.69 6.20
C ALA A 115 12.42 24.83 7.08
N VAL A 116 12.25 23.51 7.03
CA VAL A 116 13.10 22.57 7.78
C VAL A 116 14.20 22.08 6.85
N GLY A 117 15.43 22.44 7.14
CA GLY A 117 16.63 21.85 6.52
C GLY A 117 17.06 20.59 7.28
N THR A 118 17.69 19.66 6.58
CA THR A 118 18.27 18.45 7.17
C THR A 118 19.72 18.30 6.74
N ASP A 119 20.56 17.86 7.67
CA ASP A 119 21.94 17.48 7.41
C ASP A 119 22.28 16.18 8.11
N THR A 120 23.15 15.38 7.49
CA THR A 120 23.57 14.08 8.03
C THR A 120 25.07 14.10 8.28
N VAL A 121 25.46 14.01 9.57
CA VAL A 121 26.86 14.02 10.01
C VAL A 121 27.23 12.63 10.50
N TYR A 122 28.35 12.12 9.98
CA TYR A 122 28.95 10.86 10.43
C TYR A 122 30.07 11.17 11.44
N VAL A 123 29.89 10.70 12.67
CA VAL A 123 30.86 10.90 13.73
C VAL A 123 31.51 9.57 14.07
N ASN A 124 32.81 9.47 13.88
CA ASN A 124 33.60 8.36 14.40
C ASN A 124 34.01 8.69 15.83
N THR A 125 33.67 7.84 16.78
CA THR A 125 34.08 7.98 18.18
C THR A 125 35.29 7.11 18.41
N ASN A 126 36.19 7.56 19.32
CA ASN A 126 37.35 6.76 19.75
C ASN A 126 36.94 5.69 20.80
N ARG A 127 35.67 5.32 20.86
CA ARG A 127 35.17 4.29 21.79
C ARG A 127 35.00 2.98 21.03
N ASP A 128 35.35 1.90 21.70
CA ASP A 128 35.16 0.54 21.16
C ASP A 128 33.67 0.27 20.89
N GLU A 129 33.39 -0.47 19.83
CA GLU A 129 32.04 -0.92 19.51
C GLU A 129 31.75 -2.21 20.31
N PRO A 130 30.85 -2.18 21.29
CA PRO A 130 30.62 -3.35 22.16
C PRO A 130 29.85 -4.48 21.48
N ILE A 131 29.28 -4.25 20.29
CA ILE A 131 28.44 -5.24 19.58
C ILE A 131 29.29 -6.08 18.62
N THR A 132 30.39 -5.56 18.09
CA THR A 132 31.28 -6.28 17.18
C THR A 132 32.34 -7.05 17.94
N ALA A 133 32.71 -8.23 17.43
CA ALA A 133 33.77 -9.04 18.01
C ALA A 133 35.20 -8.54 17.67
N ASP A 134 35.32 -7.56 16.78
CA ASP A 134 36.62 -6.98 16.40
C ASP A 134 37.06 -5.94 17.44
N PRO A 135 38.18 -6.15 18.15
CA PRO A 135 38.67 -5.20 19.15
C PRO A 135 39.17 -3.90 18.56
N ASN A 136 39.34 -3.77 17.26
CA ASN A 136 39.77 -2.56 16.58
C ASN A 136 38.60 -1.75 15.97
N ASP A 137 37.35 -2.25 16.08
CA ASP A 137 36.21 -1.53 15.55
C ASP A 137 35.80 -0.40 16.50
N THR A 138 35.68 0.79 15.93
CA THR A 138 35.28 1.98 16.67
C THR A 138 33.87 2.36 16.37
N ARG A 139 33.15 2.79 17.39
CA ARG A 139 31.75 3.17 17.30
C ARG A 139 31.52 4.34 16.36
N LYS A 140 30.73 4.11 15.32
CA LYS A 140 30.32 5.09 14.31
C LYS A 140 28.90 5.54 14.61
N LEU A 141 28.68 6.83 14.73
CA LEU A 141 27.36 7.42 14.97
C LEU A 141 26.95 8.20 13.76
N VAL A 142 25.67 8.02 13.38
CA VAL A 142 25.02 8.84 12.35
C VAL A 142 24.09 9.80 13.05
N LEU A 143 24.36 11.09 12.90
CA LEU A 143 23.55 12.18 13.44
C LEU A 143 22.77 12.82 12.31
N LYS A 144 21.45 12.80 12.41
CA LYS A 144 20.58 13.56 11.51
C LYS A 144 20.12 14.81 12.23
N ILE A 145 20.49 15.98 11.71
CA ILE A 145 20.24 17.29 12.32
C ILE A 145 19.14 17.97 11.52
N TRP A 146 18.11 18.46 12.21
CA TRP A 146 17.08 19.31 11.62
C TRP A 146 17.28 20.73 12.11
N TYR A 147 17.30 21.68 11.18
CA TYR A 147 17.52 23.09 11.49
C TYR A 147 16.57 23.99 10.69
N PRO A 148 16.25 25.20 11.21
CA PRO A 148 15.47 26.16 10.44
C PRO A 148 16.29 26.64 9.24
N ALA A 149 15.72 26.48 8.04
CA ALA A 149 16.35 26.91 6.78
C ALA A 149 15.63 28.17 6.23
N ASP A 150 16.36 28.99 5.50
CA ASP A 150 15.78 30.15 4.82
C ASP A 150 14.91 29.70 3.62
N SER A 151 13.92 30.51 3.26
CA SER A 151 12.96 30.25 2.18
C SER A 151 13.60 30.04 0.79
N VAL A 152 14.84 30.48 0.59
CA VAL A 152 15.64 30.25 -0.62
C VAL A 152 15.94 28.77 -0.88
N ALA A 153 15.91 27.94 0.16
CA ALA A 153 16.15 26.49 0.07
C ALA A 153 14.94 25.68 -0.46
N THR A 154 13.84 26.31 -0.84
CA THR A 154 12.63 25.61 -1.35
C THR A 154 12.84 24.80 -2.61
N ASN A 155 13.93 25.06 -3.37
CA ASN A 155 14.32 24.26 -4.54
C ASN A 155 15.31 23.13 -4.21
N ALA A 156 15.70 22.95 -2.95
CA ALA A 156 16.57 21.87 -2.54
C ALA A 156 15.82 20.52 -2.68
N LYS A 157 16.54 19.51 -3.15
CA LYS A 157 16.02 18.14 -3.23
C LYS A 157 15.60 17.69 -1.83
N ARG A 158 14.39 17.19 -1.68
CA ARG A 158 13.94 16.59 -0.41
C ARG A 158 14.86 15.43 -0.04
N ASP A 159 15.38 15.51 1.17
CA ASP A 159 16.24 14.45 1.74
C ASP A 159 15.40 13.23 2.12
N SER A 160 16.02 12.05 2.05
CA SER A 160 15.40 10.82 2.50
C SER A 160 15.46 10.71 4.02
N TYR A 161 14.38 10.27 4.66
CA TYR A 161 14.35 10.04 6.11
C TYR A 161 15.37 8.97 6.53
N VAL A 162 15.55 7.96 5.68
CA VAL A 162 16.55 6.90 5.87
C VAL A 162 17.56 7.00 4.73
N ASP A 163 18.81 7.33 5.06
CA ASP A 163 19.92 7.19 4.13
C ASP A 163 20.06 5.72 3.73
N SER A 164 20.12 5.49 2.44
CA SER A 164 20.21 4.18 1.78
C SER A 164 20.26 2.96 2.72
N VAL A 165 19.25 2.11 2.66
CA VAL A 165 19.11 0.85 3.43
C VAL A 165 20.36 -0.04 3.36
N SER A 166 21.22 0.15 2.35
CA SER A 166 22.50 -0.53 2.17
C SER A 166 23.61 -0.11 3.15
N ARG A 167 23.43 1.00 3.87
CA ARG A 167 24.41 1.46 4.90
C ARG A 167 24.01 1.11 6.32
N VAL A 168 22.75 0.73 6.52
CA VAL A 168 22.27 0.15 7.77
C VAL A 168 22.44 -1.36 7.62
N GLY A 169 23.69 -1.83 7.77
CA GLY A 169 23.99 -3.27 7.76
C GLY A 169 23.27 -3.95 8.93
N PHE A 170 22.36 -4.87 8.60
CA PHE A 170 21.96 -5.98 9.44
C PHE A 170 22.74 -7.21 9.03
#